data_2ba18c11d5912329b2ae13a5432dc7e6
#
_entry.id   2ba18c11d5912329b2ae13a5432dc7e6
#
_cell.length_a   1.000
_cell.length_b   1.000
_cell.length_c   1.000
_cell.angle_alpha   90.00
_cell.angle_beta   90.00
_cell.angle_gamma   90.00
#
_symmetry.space_group_name_H-M   'P 1'
#
loop_
_entity.id
_entity.type
_entity.pdbx_description
1 polymer ?
#
loop_
_entity_poly.entity_id
_entity_poly.type
_entity_poly.pdbx_seq_one_letter_code
_entity_poly.pdbx_strand_id
1 'polypeptide(L)'
;MKKVLKTILMGAVAFSLAMGVGCGTGENSSLEKESSKAEDSSSQNKRRQLRDKSDYGKVIALTFDDGPNTDTTPLVLDKLEEHGIVASFFVIGNNITDESAEVMKRAYNMGCDIENHSQSHPDMTKMTAEEIKAEIDFTSDKVEEAGGGGAQF
;
A
#
# COMPACT_ATOMS: atom_id res chain seq x y z
N MET A 1 -8.37 15.61 47.14
CA MET A 1 -7.35 16.57 46.73
C MET A 1 -5.98 16.03 47.06
N LYS A 2 -5.26 15.45 46.12
CA LYS A 2 -3.81 15.12 46.22
C LYS A 2 -3.18 15.38 44.87
N LYS A 3 -2.41 16.46 44.78
CA LYS A 3 -1.61 16.84 43.62
C LYS A 3 -0.37 15.95 43.56
N VAL A 4 -0.15 15.23 42.50
CA VAL A 4 1.11 14.52 42.23
C VAL A 4 1.95 15.40 41.31
N LEU A 5 3.02 15.95 41.87
CA LEU A 5 4.04 16.76 41.19
C LEU A 5 5.02 15.81 40.50
N LYS A 6 5.04 15.78 39.17
CA LYS A 6 6.06 15.05 38.40
C LYS A 6 7.28 15.94 38.18
N THR A 7 8.37 15.58 38.86
CA THR A 7 9.69 16.19 38.68
C THR A 7 10.27 15.79 37.32
N ILE A 8 10.57 16.80 36.48
CA ILE A 8 11.29 16.62 35.24
C ILE A 8 12.78 16.67 35.56
N LEU A 9 13.47 15.56 35.38
CA LEU A 9 14.93 15.48 35.51
C LEU A 9 15.57 15.88 34.16
N MET A 10 16.13 17.08 34.09
CA MET A 10 16.96 17.53 32.97
C MET A 10 18.34 16.88 33.06
N GLY A 11 18.60 15.90 32.20
CA GLY A 11 19.96 15.37 31.97
C GLY A 11 20.68 16.24 30.94
N ALA A 12 21.68 17.02 31.39
CA ALA A 12 22.59 17.71 30.52
C ALA A 12 23.58 16.71 29.90
N VAL A 13 23.53 16.53 28.59
CA VAL A 13 24.54 15.78 27.84
C VAL A 13 25.52 16.80 27.26
N ALA A 14 26.74 16.74 27.75
CA ALA A 14 27.87 17.56 27.27
C ALA A 14 28.23 17.13 25.83
N PHE A 15 28.18 18.09 24.91
CA PHE A 15 28.58 17.91 23.51
C PHE A 15 30.08 18.17 23.40
N SER A 16 30.86 17.10 23.20
CA SER A 16 32.30 17.20 22.92
C SER A 16 32.49 17.42 21.42
N LEU A 17 32.98 18.58 21.04
CA LEU A 17 33.37 18.91 19.65
C LEU A 17 34.69 18.19 19.34
N ALA A 18 34.61 17.18 18.44
CA ALA A 18 35.79 16.68 17.76
C ALA A 18 35.67 17.09 16.27
N MET A 19 36.52 17.98 15.82
CA MET A 19 36.69 18.32 14.39
C MET A 19 37.41 17.15 13.71
N GLY A 20 36.68 16.43 12.82
CA GLY A 20 37.22 15.48 11.88
C GLY A 20 36.74 15.84 10.48
N VAL A 21 37.62 16.46 9.69
CA VAL A 21 37.44 16.63 8.25
C VAL A 21 37.55 15.25 7.59
N GLY A 22 36.44 14.76 7.04
CA GLY A 22 36.41 13.53 6.26
C GLY A 22 35.33 13.62 5.20
N CYS A 23 35.74 13.92 3.98
CA CYS A 23 34.90 13.83 2.78
C CYS A 23 34.56 12.34 2.56
N GLY A 24 33.25 12.02 2.54
CA GLY A 24 32.75 10.68 2.27
C GLY A 24 31.27 10.73 1.95
N THR A 25 30.99 10.82 0.66
CA THR A 25 29.67 10.74 0.05
C THR A 25 29.10 9.32 0.15
N GLY A 26 27.84 9.19 0.61
CA GLY A 26 26.96 8.11 0.19
C GLY A 26 26.88 6.87 1.08
N GLU A 27 26.11 6.91 2.15
CA GLU A 27 25.61 5.69 2.83
C GLU A 27 24.33 5.94 3.63
N ASN A 28 23.26 6.41 2.97
CA ASN A 28 21.95 6.44 3.63
C ASN A 28 20.77 5.99 2.74
N SER A 29 21.05 5.49 1.54
CA SER A 29 20.00 5.01 0.62
C SER A 29 19.81 3.50 0.60
N SER A 30 20.71 2.75 1.24
CA SER A 30 20.68 1.26 1.23
C SER A 30 19.79 0.67 2.33
N LEU A 31 19.69 1.31 3.50
CA LEU A 31 18.91 0.78 4.62
C LEU A 31 17.40 0.94 4.41
N GLU A 32 16.95 2.06 3.82
CA GLU A 32 15.52 2.24 3.49
C GLU A 32 15.07 1.33 2.34
N LYS A 33 15.95 1.07 1.37
CA LYS A 33 15.67 0.12 0.29
C LYS A 33 15.63 -1.34 0.75
N GLU A 34 16.41 -1.73 1.73
CA GLU A 34 16.37 -3.09 2.28
C GLU A 34 15.13 -3.31 3.14
N SER A 35 14.69 -2.32 3.92
CA SER A 35 13.47 -2.40 4.72
C SER A 35 12.22 -2.53 3.83
N SER A 36 12.07 -1.68 2.81
CA SER A 36 10.95 -1.74 1.88
C SER A 36 10.93 -3.05 1.06
N LYS A 37 12.10 -3.58 0.69
CA LYS A 37 12.21 -4.84 -0.03
C LYS A 37 11.88 -6.06 0.84
N ALA A 38 12.15 -6.00 2.14
CA ALA A 38 11.82 -7.07 3.07
C ALA A 38 10.31 -7.12 3.38
N GLU A 39 9.64 -5.97 3.49
CA GLU A 39 8.20 -5.89 3.69
C GLU A 39 7.44 -6.35 2.44
N ASP A 40 7.87 -5.95 1.24
CA ASP A 40 7.29 -6.41 -0.03
C ASP A 40 7.45 -7.93 -0.19
N SER A 41 8.61 -8.49 0.08
CA SER A 41 8.84 -9.94 -0.01
C SER A 41 7.98 -10.73 0.99
N SER A 42 7.69 -10.19 2.17
CA SER A 42 6.80 -10.81 3.16
C SER A 42 5.34 -10.82 2.69
N SER A 43 4.87 -9.70 2.14
CA SER A 43 3.52 -9.58 1.58
C SER A 43 3.32 -10.49 0.38
N GLN A 44 4.27 -10.53 -0.55
CA GLN A 44 4.25 -11.44 -1.70
C GLN A 44 4.30 -12.91 -1.29
N ASN A 45 5.04 -13.26 -0.25
CA ASN A 45 5.08 -14.63 0.25
C ASN A 45 3.74 -15.05 0.89
N LYS A 46 3.08 -14.14 1.63
CA LYS A 46 1.73 -14.36 2.17
C LYS A 46 0.70 -14.53 1.03
N ARG A 47 0.76 -13.70 -0.02
CA ARG A 47 -0.07 -13.81 -1.23
C ARG A 47 0.14 -15.16 -1.94
N ARG A 48 1.41 -15.58 -2.11
CA ARG A 48 1.76 -16.85 -2.74
C ARG A 48 1.23 -18.04 -1.96
N GLN A 49 1.33 -18.03 -0.62
CA GLN A 49 0.80 -19.10 0.23
C GLN A 49 -0.72 -19.23 0.14
N LEU A 50 -1.45 -18.12 -0.04
CA LEU A 50 -2.90 -18.15 -0.23
C LEU A 50 -3.31 -18.72 -1.60
N ARG A 51 -2.45 -18.53 -2.63
CA ARG A 51 -2.68 -19.06 -3.99
C ARG A 51 -2.34 -20.55 -4.15
N ASP A 52 -1.39 -21.07 -3.37
CA ASP A 52 -0.88 -22.44 -3.49
C ASP A 52 -1.78 -23.51 -2.84
N LYS A 53 -2.92 -23.15 -2.27
CA LYS A 53 -3.88 -24.13 -1.74
C LYS A 53 -4.74 -24.70 -2.85
N SER A 54 -4.15 -25.59 -3.66
CA SER A 54 -4.80 -26.30 -4.76
C SER A 54 -5.86 -27.33 -4.35
N ASP A 55 -6.22 -27.40 -3.07
CA ASP A 55 -7.10 -28.46 -2.51
C ASP A 55 -8.57 -28.02 -2.36
N TYR A 56 -8.94 -26.90 -2.98
CA TYR A 56 -10.32 -26.42 -2.95
C TYR A 56 -11.15 -27.02 -4.10
N GLY A 57 -12.13 -27.86 -3.79
CA GLY A 57 -12.99 -28.50 -4.79
C GLY A 57 -13.87 -27.54 -5.59
N LYS A 58 -14.25 -26.38 -4.99
CA LYS A 58 -14.95 -25.26 -5.65
C LYS A 58 -14.41 -23.96 -5.07
N VAL A 59 -13.99 -23.08 -5.94
CA VAL A 59 -13.48 -21.73 -5.58
C VAL A 59 -14.32 -20.66 -6.25
N ILE A 60 -14.41 -19.49 -5.59
CA ILE A 60 -14.94 -18.25 -6.15
C ILE A 60 -13.87 -17.18 -6.00
N ALA A 61 -13.83 -16.23 -6.92
CA ALA A 61 -13.08 -15.00 -6.77
C ALA A 61 -14.04 -13.89 -6.34
N LEU A 62 -13.65 -13.11 -5.33
CA LEU A 62 -14.36 -11.90 -4.93
C LEU A 62 -13.65 -10.71 -5.55
N THR A 63 -14.39 -9.87 -6.24
CA THR A 63 -13.89 -8.61 -6.81
C THR A 63 -14.74 -7.44 -6.33
N PHE A 64 -14.10 -6.29 -6.15
CA PHE A 64 -14.73 -5.04 -5.77
C PHE A 64 -14.21 -3.95 -6.70
N ASP A 65 -15.12 -3.32 -7.42
CA ASP A 65 -14.82 -2.30 -8.42
C ASP A 65 -15.06 -0.89 -7.86
N ASP A 66 -14.62 0.14 -8.61
CA ASP A 66 -14.86 1.56 -8.37
C ASP A 66 -14.24 2.15 -7.09
N GLY A 67 -13.41 1.39 -6.36
CA GLY A 67 -12.66 1.90 -5.21
C GLY A 67 -11.46 2.78 -5.61
N PRO A 68 -10.63 3.15 -4.62
CA PRO A 68 -10.85 2.98 -3.18
C PRO A 68 -11.83 3.99 -2.61
N ASN A 69 -12.52 3.63 -1.50
CA ASN A 69 -13.40 4.51 -0.77
C ASN A 69 -13.05 4.46 0.72
N THR A 70 -12.99 5.63 1.38
CA THR A 70 -12.56 5.74 2.78
C THR A 70 -13.62 5.30 3.79
N ASP A 71 -14.88 5.23 3.40
CA ASP A 71 -15.99 4.85 4.28
C ASP A 71 -16.33 3.36 4.15
N THR A 72 -16.49 2.86 2.92
CA THR A 72 -16.99 1.51 2.66
C THR A 72 -15.90 0.47 2.54
N THR A 73 -14.76 0.79 1.89
CA THR A 73 -13.68 -0.17 1.72
C THR A 73 -13.13 -0.70 3.05
N PRO A 74 -12.92 0.13 4.11
CA PRO A 74 -12.50 -0.38 5.40
C PRO A 74 -13.46 -1.42 6.00
N LEU A 75 -14.77 -1.23 5.85
CA LEU A 75 -15.79 -2.16 6.34
C LEU A 75 -15.73 -3.51 5.60
N VAL A 76 -15.45 -3.48 4.30
CA VAL A 76 -15.22 -4.69 3.51
C VAL A 76 -13.96 -5.41 3.99
N LEU A 77 -12.86 -4.66 4.19
CA LEU A 77 -11.60 -5.21 4.69
C LEU A 77 -11.75 -5.86 6.07
N ASP A 78 -12.53 -5.26 6.97
CA ASP A 78 -12.83 -5.83 8.28
C ASP A 78 -13.49 -7.21 8.15
N LYS A 79 -14.45 -7.35 7.20
CA LYS A 79 -15.11 -8.64 6.94
C LYS A 79 -14.20 -9.66 6.28
N LEU A 80 -13.37 -9.25 5.34
CA LEU A 80 -12.38 -10.15 4.73
C LEU A 80 -11.40 -10.67 5.78
N GLU A 81 -10.94 -9.80 6.68
CA GLU A 81 -10.04 -10.15 7.78
C GLU A 81 -10.70 -11.10 8.79
N GLU A 82 -11.95 -10.81 9.20
CA GLU A 82 -12.74 -11.66 10.10
C GLU A 82 -12.87 -13.10 9.58
N HIS A 83 -13.03 -13.25 8.27
CA HIS A 83 -13.19 -14.55 7.63
C HIS A 83 -11.87 -15.16 7.11
N GLY A 84 -10.75 -14.48 7.20
CA GLY A 84 -9.45 -14.94 6.72
C GLY A 84 -9.39 -15.15 5.21
N ILE A 85 -10.16 -14.36 4.45
CA ILE A 85 -10.24 -14.43 2.98
C ILE A 85 -9.65 -13.14 2.36
N VAL A 86 -9.32 -13.23 1.08
CA VAL A 86 -8.79 -12.12 0.28
C VAL A 86 -9.69 -11.87 -0.93
N ALA A 87 -9.53 -10.70 -1.53
CA ALA A 87 -10.27 -10.27 -2.71
C ALA A 87 -9.36 -9.47 -3.65
N SER A 88 -9.83 -9.19 -4.86
CA SER A 88 -9.20 -8.25 -5.78
C SER A 88 -10.01 -6.95 -5.80
N PHE A 89 -9.33 -5.81 -5.67
CA PHE A 89 -9.92 -4.47 -5.70
C PHE A 89 -9.49 -3.77 -6.99
N PHE A 90 -10.43 -3.52 -7.88
CA PHE A 90 -10.22 -2.75 -9.11
C PHE A 90 -10.46 -1.28 -8.81
N VAL A 91 -9.39 -0.49 -8.81
CA VAL A 91 -9.40 0.88 -8.32
C VAL A 91 -9.39 1.91 -9.45
N ILE A 92 -10.22 2.94 -9.33
CA ILE A 92 -10.24 4.10 -10.22
C ILE A 92 -9.16 5.07 -9.78
N GLY A 93 -8.24 5.44 -10.68
CA GLY A 93 -7.10 6.30 -10.38
C GLY A 93 -7.47 7.63 -9.75
N ASN A 94 -8.58 8.26 -10.20
CA ASN A 94 -9.08 9.52 -9.64
C ASN A 94 -9.58 9.40 -8.18
N ASN A 95 -9.88 8.20 -7.71
CA ASN A 95 -10.31 7.95 -6.34
C ASN A 95 -9.13 7.73 -5.38
N ILE A 96 -7.91 7.64 -5.92
CA ILE A 96 -6.69 7.48 -5.11
C ILE A 96 -6.25 8.84 -4.60
N THR A 97 -6.50 9.10 -3.33
CA THR A 97 -6.05 10.26 -2.55
C THR A 97 -5.08 9.79 -1.48
N ASP A 98 -4.38 10.70 -0.81
CA ASP A 98 -3.48 10.35 0.31
C ASP A 98 -4.22 9.52 1.39
N GLU A 99 -5.47 9.87 1.66
CA GLU A 99 -6.30 9.20 2.66
C GLU A 99 -6.75 7.81 2.19
N SER A 100 -7.20 7.67 0.95
CA SER A 100 -7.65 6.38 0.40
C SER A 100 -6.46 5.45 0.06
N ALA A 101 -5.27 5.99 -0.16
CA ALA A 101 -4.03 5.23 -0.32
C ALA A 101 -3.71 4.37 0.92
N GLU A 102 -3.96 4.88 2.13
CA GLU A 102 -3.77 4.10 3.36
C GLU A 102 -4.74 2.90 3.44
N VAL A 103 -5.96 3.07 2.92
CA VAL A 103 -6.94 1.97 2.84
C VAL A 103 -6.47 0.90 1.83
N MET A 104 -5.95 1.32 0.67
CA MET A 104 -5.37 0.42 -0.32
C MET A 104 -4.15 -0.33 0.24
N LYS A 105 -3.27 0.37 0.93
CA LYS A 105 -2.10 -0.23 1.58
C LYS A 105 -2.50 -1.28 2.63
N ARG A 106 -3.57 -1.02 3.40
CA ARG A 106 -4.13 -2.04 4.30
C ARG A 106 -4.60 -3.26 3.51
N ALA A 107 -5.37 -3.08 2.43
CA ALA A 107 -5.83 -4.18 1.59
C ALA A 107 -4.66 -5.00 1.04
N TYR A 108 -3.64 -4.35 0.50
CA TYR A 108 -2.42 -4.98 0.00
C TYR A 108 -1.70 -5.79 1.08
N ASN A 109 -1.52 -5.23 2.28
CA ASN A 109 -0.87 -5.91 3.41
C ASN A 109 -1.67 -7.12 3.93
N MET A 110 -2.98 -7.12 3.77
CA MET A 110 -3.84 -8.28 4.05
C MET A 110 -3.70 -9.40 3.02
N GLY A 111 -3.04 -9.15 1.88
CA GLY A 111 -2.85 -10.09 0.79
C GLY A 111 -3.91 -9.99 -0.31
N CYS A 112 -4.71 -8.92 -0.32
CA CYS A 112 -5.61 -8.60 -1.43
C CYS A 112 -4.82 -8.12 -2.64
N ASP A 113 -5.36 -8.33 -3.83
CA ASP A 113 -4.82 -7.77 -5.07
C ASP A 113 -5.39 -6.37 -5.28
N ILE A 114 -4.55 -5.43 -5.75
CA ILE A 114 -4.97 -4.09 -6.16
C ILE A 114 -4.79 -4.01 -7.67
N GLU A 115 -5.88 -3.83 -8.37
CA GLU A 115 -5.95 -3.92 -9.83
C GLU A 115 -6.40 -2.60 -10.44
N ASN A 116 -6.11 -2.41 -11.72
CA ASN A 116 -6.39 -1.19 -12.44
C ASN A 116 -7.83 -1.16 -12.98
N HIS A 117 -8.57 -0.08 -12.67
CA HIS A 117 -9.92 0.16 -13.21
C HIS A 117 -10.00 1.46 -14.00
N SER A 118 -8.91 1.81 -14.72
CA SER A 118 -8.68 3.07 -15.43
C SER A 118 -8.64 4.31 -14.52
N GLN A 119 -8.28 5.46 -15.11
CA GLN A 119 -8.21 6.73 -14.38
C GLN A 119 -9.59 7.26 -13.99
N SER A 120 -10.54 7.25 -14.93
CA SER A 120 -11.82 7.94 -14.79
C SER A 120 -13.05 7.08 -15.11
N HIS A 121 -12.84 5.79 -15.40
CA HIS A 121 -13.88 4.82 -15.80
C HIS A 121 -14.67 5.28 -17.06
N PRO A 122 -13.98 5.66 -18.16
CA PRO A 122 -14.65 6.18 -19.36
C PRO A 122 -15.19 5.06 -20.24
N ASP A 123 -16.05 5.44 -21.18
CA ASP A 123 -16.43 4.56 -22.29
C ASP A 123 -15.26 4.43 -23.28
N MET A 124 -14.40 3.46 -23.09
CA MET A 124 -13.19 3.24 -23.89
C MET A 124 -13.48 2.95 -25.37
N THR A 125 -14.72 2.61 -25.75
CA THR A 125 -15.09 2.38 -27.15
C THR A 125 -15.08 3.66 -28.00
N LYS A 126 -15.03 4.82 -27.34
CA LYS A 126 -14.99 6.15 -27.96
C LYS A 126 -13.62 6.82 -27.93
N MET A 127 -12.62 6.13 -27.41
CA MET A 127 -11.29 6.64 -27.16
C MET A 127 -10.30 6.10 -28.17
N THR A 128 -9.23 6.86 -28.42
CA THR A 128 -8.06 6.41 -29.16
C THR A 128 -7.21 5.46 -28.31
N ALA A 129 -6.31 4.71 -28.94
CA ALA A 129 -5.40 3.83 -28.23
C ALA A 129 -4.47 4.59 -27.25
N GLU A 130 -4.06 5.81 -27.63
CA GLU A 130 -3.23 6.69 -26.80
C GLU A 130 -3.98 7.17 -25.56
N GLU A 131 -5.27 7.52 -25.69
CA GLU A 131 -6.12 7.92 -24.57
C GLU A 131 -6.38 6.75 -23.62
N ILE A 132 -6.68 5.56 -24.16
CA ILE A 132 -6.83 4.35 -23.34
C ILE A 132 -5.54 4.05 -22.57
N LYS A 133 -4.37 4.13 -23.25
CA LYS A 133 -3.09 3.93 -22.59
C LYS A 133 -2.88 4.92 -21.45
N ALA A 134 -3.20 6.19 -21.65
CA ALA A 134 -3.06 7.22 -20.61
C ALA A 134 -3.96 6.94 -19.39
N GLU A 135 -5.19 6.49 -19.58
CA GLU A 135 -6.11 6.08 -18.50
C GLU A 135 -5.54 4.93 -17.67
N ILE A 136 -4.91 3.95 -18.33
CA ILE A 136 -4.32 2.78 -17.66
C ILE A 136 -3.02 3.16 -16.94
N ASP A 137 -2.10 3.86 -17.64
CA ASP A 137 -0.81 4.24 -17.08
C ASP A 137 -0.99 5.09 -15.82
N PHE A 138 -1.86 6.11 -15.86
CA PHE A 138 -2.13 6.99 -14.72
C PHE A 138 -2.49 6.19 -13.46
N THR A 139 -3.39 5.24 -13.59
CA THR A 139 -3.83 4.44 -12.45
C THR A 139 -2.76 3.49 -11.95
N SER A 140 -1.99 2.89 -12.86
CA SER A 140 -0.86 2.03 -12.50
C SER A 140 0.19 2.80 -11.70
N ASP A 141 0.57 3.99 -12.17
CA ASP A 141 1.52 4.87 -11.48
C ASP A 141 1.00 5.26 -10.08
N LYS A 142 -0.29 5.60 -9.96
CA LYS A 142 -0.93 5.94 -8.69
C LYS A 142 -0.96 4.77 -7.69
N VAL A 143 -1.21 3.56 -8.16
CA VAL A 143 -1.19 2.34 -7.32
C VAL A 143 0.23 2.06 -6.84
N GLU A 144 1.24 2.23 -7.69
CA GLU A 144 2.65 2.06 -7.32
C GLU A 144 3.09 3.12 -6.30
N GLU A 145 2.78 4.41 -6.54
CA GLU A 145 3.06 5.52 -5.61
C GLU A 145 2.42 5.28 -4.23
N ALA A 146 1.20 4.77 -4.19
CA ALA A 146 0.48 4.45 -2.96
C ALA A 146 1.01 3.21 -2.23
N GLY A 147 2.03 2.53 -2.76
CA GLY A 147 2.59 1.30 -2.17
C GLY A 147 1.68 0.07 -2.32
N GLY A 148 0.80 0.07 -3.30
CA GLY A 148 -0.10 -1.03 -3.65
C GLY A 148 0.58 -2.19 -4.40
N GLY A 149 1.90 -2.17 -4.55
CA GLY A 149 2.68 -3.26 -5.13
C GLY A 149 2.64 -3.36 -6.65
N GLY A 150 2.23 -2.29 -7.34
CA GLY A 150 2.01 -2.26 -8.80
C GLY A 150 0.76 -3.05 -9.21
N ALA A 151 -0.11 -2.45 -10.01
CA ALA A 151 -1.25 -3.17 -10.57
C ALA A 151 -0.73 -4.31 -11.45
N GLN A 152 -1.18 -5.53 -11.18
CA GLN A 152 -0.80 -6.70 -11.97
C GLN A 152 -1.74 -6.79 -13.19
N PHE A 153 -1.17 -6.83 -14.39
CA PHE A 153 -1.90 -7.05 -15.64
C PHE A 153 -1.77 -8.50 -16.07
#